data_c6523e400e47882e19d5980c18a72087
#
_entry.id   c6523e400e47882e19d5980c18a72087
#
_cell.length_a   1.000
_cell.length_b   1.000
_cell.length_c   1.000
_cell.angle_alpha   90.00
_cell.angle_beta   90.00
_cell.angle_gamma   90.00
#
_symmetry.space_group_name_H-M   'P 1'
#
loop_
_entity.id
_entity.type
_entity.pdbx_description
1 polymer ?
#
loop_
_entity_poly.entity_id
_entity_poly.type
_entity_poly.pdbx_seq_one_letter_code
_entity_poly.pdbx_strand_id
1 'polypeptide(L)'
;MNAPALEARGLKRNFGALIATDDVSFVIAPGARQALIGPNGAGKTTLINLLTGVIKPTTGQVFLQGRDVTFLSSSARVRMGLSRTFQINQLFPDLTPAESLGLAISERNGSGADFWRVAGGRPAIVAEIEELLTRFGLEAELDQPTRKLAYGKQRLLEIALALATRPRVLLLDEPAAGVPEEERQDILAALAALPADVAILLIEHDMDLVFNFASRISVLVAGRLLTEGAPEEIAADERVRAVYLGEDAHG
;
A
#
# COMPACT_ATOMS: atom_id res chain seq x y z
N MET A 1 -6.82 -20.87 -14.93
CA MET A 1 -6.00 -20.12 -13.95
C MET A 1 -6.56 -18.70 -13.89
N ASN A 2 -6.83 -18.18 -12.70
CA ASN A 2 -7.29 -16.79 -12.57
C ASN A 2 -6.15 -15.84 -12.96
N ALA A 3 -6.49 -14.73 -13.63
CA ALA A 3 -5.51 -13.70 -13.95
C ALA A 3 -4.86 -13.14 -12.66
N PRO A 4 -3.57 -12.77 -12.67
CA PRO A 4 -2.92 -12.08 -11.56
C PRO A 4 -3.69 -10.83 -11.12
N ALA A 5 -3.68 -10.53 -9.84
CA ALA A 5 -4.26 -9.28 -9.33
C ALA A 5 -3.46 -8.07 -9.82
N LEU A 6 -2.13 -8.16 -9.77
CA LEU A 6 -1.21 -7.17 -10.33
C LEU A 6 -0.01 -7.88 -10.96
N GLU A 7 0.46 -7.37 -12.11
CA GLU A 7 1.62 -7.92 -12.80
C GLU A 7 2.46 -6.79 -13.39
N ALA A 8 3.76 -6.89 -13.19
CA ALA A 8 4.77 -6.05 -13.83
C ALA A 8 5.57 -6.90 -14.81
N ARG A 9 5.80 -6.41 -16.02
CA ARG A 9 6.60 -7.07 -17.06
C ARG A 9 7.67 -6.14 -17.59
N GLY A 10 8.93 -6.45 -17.33
CA GLY A 10 10.09 -5.75 -17.86
C GLY A 10 10.11 -4.27 -17.56
N LEU A 11 9.64 -3.85 -16.36
CA LEU A 11 9.55 -2.43 -16.02
C LEU A 11 10.93 -1.80 -15.91
N LYS A 12 11.15 -0.77 -16.71
CA LYS A 12 12.35 0.05 -16.68
C LYS A 12 11.99 1.53 -16.57
N ARG A 13 12.73 2.25 -15.72
CA ARG A 13 12.62 3.70 -15.59
C ARG A 13 13.99 4.34 -15.47
N ASN A 14 14.27 5.25 -16.40
CA ASN A 14 15.47 6.06 -16.41
C ASN A 14 15.12 7.51 -16.09
N PHE A 15 15.96 8.17 -15.26
CA PHE A 15 15.97 9.60 -15.04
C PHE A 15 17.31 10.15 -15.55
N GLY A 16 17.34 10.54 -16.83
CA GLY A 16 18.60 10.85 -17.50
C GLY A 16 19.51 9.62 -17.52
N ALA A 17 20.71 9.74 -16.96
CA ALA A 17 21.68 8.65 -16.85
C ALA A 17 21.39 7.66 -15.69
N LEU A 18 20.57 8.04 -14.73
CA LEU A 18 20.22 7.19 -13.60
C LEU A 18 19.15 6.17 -14.00
N ILE A 19 19.44 4.89 -13.86
CA ILE A 19 18.48 3.80 -14.01
C ILE A 19 17.90 3.47 -12.63
N ALA A 20 16.68 3.88 -12.40
CA ALA A 20 16.02 3.68 -11.09
C ALA A 20 15.27 2.35 -10.97
N THR A 21 14.78 1.79 -12.09
CA THR A 21 14.31 0.40 -12.20
C THR A 21 14.83 -0.16 -13.54
N ASP A 22 15.23 -1.43 -13.54
CA ASP A 22 15.85 -2.09 -14.68
C ASP A 22 15.36 -3.52 -14.83
N ASP A 23 14.45 -3.73 -15.79
CA ASP A 23 13.87 -5.03 -16.15
C ASP A 23 13.14 -5.74 -14.98
N VAL A 24 12.36 -4.98 -14.21
CA VAL A 24 11.62 -5.54 -13.07
C VAL A 24 10.36 -6.24 -13.55
N SER A 25 10.27 -7.54 -13.25
CA SER A 25 9.10 -8.37 -13.55
C SER A 25 8.69 -9.15 -12.29
N PHE A 26 7.41 -9.07 -11.89
CA PHE A 26 6.85 -9.87 -10.80
C PHE A 26 5.33 -9.95 -10.92
N VAL A 27 4.75 -10.86 -10.13
CA VAL A 27 3.32 -11.17 -10.14
C VAL A 27 2.78 -11.20 -8.72
N ILE A 28 1.64 -10.55 -8.49
CA ILE A 28 0.87 -10.67 -7.26
C ILE A 28 -0.42 -11.43 -7.56
N ALA A 29 -0.60 -12.58 -6.94
CA ALA A 29 -1.82 -13.38 -7.08
C ALA A 29 -3.00 -12.73 -6.34
N PRO A 30 -4.26 -13.02 -6.71
CA PRO A 30 -5.42 -12.59 -5.92
C PRO A 30 -5.30 -13.06 -4.46
N GLY A 31 -5.56 -12.16 -3.51
CA GLY A 31 -5.47 -12.43 -2.08
C GLY A 31 -4.06 -12.64 -1.52
N ALA A 32 -3.00 -12.51 -2.34
CA ALA A 32 -1.63 -12.70 -1.86
C ALA A 32 -1.21 -11.62 -0.83
N ARG A 33 -0.40 -12.05 0.13
CA ARG A 33 0.33 -11.21 1.06
C ARG A 33 1.80 -11.20 0.64
N GLN A 34 2.22 -10.20 -0.11
CA GLN A 34 3.58 -10.10 -0.62
C GLN A 34 4.27 -8.87 -0.05
N ALA A 35 5.56 -8.99 0.28
CA ALA A 35 6.38 -7.86 0.66
C ALA A 35 7.41 -7.52 -0.41
N LEU A 36 7.75 -6.24 -0.52
CA LEU A 36 8.87 -5.72 -1.29
C LEU A 36 9.86 -5.06 -0.34
N ILE A 37 11.03 -5.65 -0.23
CA ILE A 37 12.12 -5.15 0.61
C ILE A 37 13.32 -4.75 -0.25
N GLY A 38 14.26 -4.06 0.36
CA GLY A 38 15.52 -3.67 -0.28
C GLY A 38 16.11 -2.43 0.40
N PRO A 39 17.40 -2.18 0.21
CA PRO A 39 18.11 -1.06 0.83
C PRO A 39 17.57 0.31 0.38
N ASN A 40 18.04 1.35 1.06
CA ASN A 40 17.76 2.72 0.66
C ASN A 40 18.31 2.97 -0.75
N GLY A 41 17.54 3.65 -1.60
CA GLY A 41 17.93 3.84 -3.00
C GLY A 41 17.78 2.62 -3.93
N ALA A 42 17.27 1.49 -3.45
CA ALA A 42 17.04 0.29 -4.28
C ALA A 42 16.05 0.48 -5.43
N GLY A 43 15.25 1.57 -5.42
CA GLY A 43 14.25 1.85 -6.45
C GLY A 43 12.81 1.50 -6.05
N LYS A 44 12.56 1.13 -4.78
CA LYS A 44 11.23 0.76 -4.26
C LYS A 44 10.17 1.82 -4.56
N THR A 45 10.41 3.07 -4.18
CA THR A 45 9.49 4.20 -4.42
C THR A 45 9.24 4.41 -5.92
N THR A 46 10.27 4.27 -6.76
CA THR A 46 10.12 4.37 -8.22
C THR A 46 9.23 3.26 -8.74
N LEU A 47 9.45 2.01 -8.29
CA LEU A 47 8.63 0.87 -8.69
C LEU A 47 7.16 1.06 -8.29
N ILE A 48 6.89 1.48 -7.05
CA ILE A 48 5.52 1.79 -6.60
C ILE A 48 4.87 2.88 -7.46
N ASN A 49 5.61 3.95 -7.77
CA ASN A 49 5.10 5.03 -8.59
C ASN A 49 4.81 4.58 -10.04
N LEU A 50 5.55 3.62 -10.57
CA LEU A 50 5.26 2.96 -11.85
C LEU A 50 3.98 2.12 -11.76
N LEU A 51 3.84 1.29 -10.71
CA LEU A 51 2.66 0.44 -10.48
C LEU A 51 1.39 1.26 -10.29
N THR A 52 1.48 2.38 -9.59
CA THR A 52 0.33 3.28 -9.32
C THR A 52 0.05 4.27 -10.44
N GLY A 53 0.92 4.40 -11.45
CA GLY A 53 0.73 5.32 -12.57
C GLY A 53 1.05 6.79 -12.25
N VAL A 54 1.70 7.06 -11.12
CA VAL A 54 2.25 8.38 -10.78
C VAL A 54 3.32 8.78 -11.77
N ILE A 55 4.17 7.81 -12.16
CA ILE A 55 5.13 7.97 -13.26
C ILE A 55 4.91 6.90 -14.31
N LYS A 56 5.31 7.18 -15.55
CA LYS A 56 5.24 6.24 -16.67
C LYS A 56 6.57 5.51 -16.81
N PRO A 57 6.58 4.21 -17.17
CA PRO A 57 7.81 3.48 -17.45
C PRO A 57 8.48 4.01 -18.73
N THR A 58 9.79 3.82 -18.82
CA THR A 58 10.54 4.01 -20.07
C THR A 58 10.26 2.83 -21.02
N THR A 59 10.24 1.62 -20.49
CA THR A 59 9.82 0.39 -21.16
C THR A 59 9.12 -0.54 -20.16
N GLY A 60 8.46 -1.58 -20.68
CA GLY A 60 7.72 -2.55 -19.87
C GLY A 60 6.26 -2.19 -19.70
N GLN A 61 5.52 -3.04 -19.01
CA GLN A 61 4.08 -2.97 -18.89
C GLN A 61 3.61 -3.29 -17.47
N VAL A 62 2.46 -2.71 -17.10
CA VAL A 62 1.74 -3.02 -15.85
C VAL A 62 0.35 -3.53 -16.21
N PHE A 63 -0.02 -4.68 -15.62
CA PHE A 63 -1.34 -5.26 -15.79
C PHE A 63 -2.05 -5.31 -14.44
N LEU A 64 -3.32 -4.91 -14.43
CA LEU A 64 -4.22 -5.03 -13.29
C LEU A 64 -5.36 -5.98 -13.69
N GLN A 65 -5.48 -7.11 -13.01
CA GLN A 65 -6.46 -8.17 -13.33
C GLN A 65 -6.42 -8.57 -14.82
N GLY A 66 -5.21 -8.69 -15.39
CA GLY A 66 -4.97 -9.05 -16.78
C GLY A 66 -5.21 -7.92 -17.80
N ARG A 67 -5.61 -6.73 -17.37
CA ARG A 67 -5.79 -5.55 -18.24
C ARG A 67 -4.53 -4.67 -18.22
N ASP A 68 -4.05 -4.28 -19.38
CA ASP A 68 -2.94 -3.33 -19.48
C ASP A 68 -3.39 -1.95 -18.95
N VAL A 69 -2.69 -1.49 -17.92
CA VAL A 69 -2.93 -0.19 -17.28
C VAL A 69 -1.71 0.74 -17.38
N THR A 70 -0.71 0.38 -18.18
CA THR A 70 0.62 1.01 -18.24
C THR A 70 0.55 2.53 -18.38
N PHE A 71 -0.34 3.02 -19.23
CA PHE A 71 -0.46 4.45 -19.50
C PHE A 71 -1.71 5.11 -18.87
N LEU A 72 -2.47 4.37 -18.08
CA LEU A 72 -3.60 4.94 -17.34
C LEU A 72 -3.11 5.83 -16.20
N SER A 73 -3.89 6.87 -15.89
CA SER A 73 -3.65 7.73 -14.73
C SER A 73 -3.86 6.99 -13.41
N SER A 74 -3.27 7.49 -12.31
CA SER A 74 -3.46 6.92 -10.96
C SER A 74 -4.94 6.86 -10.60
N SER A 75 -5.73 7.90 -10.87
CA SER A 75 -7.17 7.91 -10.60
C SER A 75 -7.94 6.85 -11.40
N ALA A 76 -7.53 6.58 -12.65
CA ALA A 76 -8.12 5.51 -13.44
C ALA A 76 -7.79 4.12 -12.85
N ARG A 77 -6.54 3.91 -12.38
CA ARG A 77 -6.14 2.66 -11.72
C ARG A 77 -6.88 2.46 -10.38
N VAL A 78 -7.11 3.53 -9.61
CA VAL A 78 -7.92 3.47 -8.38
C VAL A 78 -9.35 3.00 -8.69
N ARG A 79 -10.00 3.56 -9.70
CA ARG A 79 -11.33 3.11 -10.15
C ARG A 79 -11.36 1.66 -10.64
N MET A 80 -10.21 1.11 -11.04
CA MET A 80 -10.06 -0.30 -11.41
C MET A 80 -9.68 -1.20 -10.22
N GLY A 81 -9.57 -0.63 -9.01
CA GLY A 81 -9.33 -1.37 -7.78
C GLY A 81 -7.86 -1.48 -7.35
N LEU A 82 -6.98 -0.58 -7.80
CA LEU A 82 -5.61 -0.45 -7.28
C LEU A 82 -5.52 0.75 -6.34
N SER A 83 -5.43 0.51 -5.04
CA SER A 83 -5.24 1.58 -4.05
C SER A 83 -3.85 1.52 -3.42
N ARG A 84 -3.40 2.66 -2.93
CA ARG A 84 -2.14 2.83 -2.18
C ARG A 84 -2.43 3.67 -0.94
N THR A 85 -1.82 3.31 0.20
CA THR A 85 -1.72 4.25 1.32
C THR A 85 -0.79 5.40 0.93
N PHE A 86 -1.17 6.59 1.32
CA PHE A 86 -0.35 7.79 1.10
C PHE A 86 0.43 8.10 2.39
N GLN A 87 1.46 8.90 2.29
CA GLN A 87 2.12 9.44 3.48
C GLN A 87 1.15 10.36 4.24
N ILE A 88 1.22 10.37 5.58
CA ILE A 88 0.33 11.11 6.51
C ILE A 88 -0.01 12.55 6.07
N ASN A 89 0.90 13.22 5.38
CA ASN A 89 0.69 14.58 4.90
C ASN A 89 -0.47 14.77 3.90
N GLN A 90 -1.17 13.68 3.52
CA GLN A 90 -2.30 13.73 2.59
C GLN A 90 -3.66 13.52 3.27
N LEU A 91 -3.69 13.28 4.58
CA LEU A 91 -4.94 13.30 5.32
C LEU A 91 -5.49 14.73 5.40
N PHE A 92 -6.81 14.86 5.37
CA PHE A 92 -7.47 16.15 5.57
C PHE A 92 -7.43 16.51 7.07
N PRO A 93 -6.60 17.46 7.50
CA PRO A 93 -6.33 17.66 8.93
C PRO A 93 -7.54 18.17 9.70
N ASP A 94 -8.48 18.83 9.04
CA ASP A 94 -9.68 19.42 9.62
C ASP A 94 -10.90 18.51 9.59
N LEU A 95 -10.87 17.44 8.78
CA LEU A 95 -11.92 16.43 8.78
C LEU A 95 -11.71 15.41 9.91
N THR A 96 -12.83 14.88 10.40
CA THR A 96 -12.82 13.75 11.32
C THR A 96 -12.62 12.43 10.57
N PRO A 97 -12.27 11.31 11.25
CA PRO A 97 -12.24 9.98 10.64
C PRO A 97 -13.55 9.61 9.95
N ALA A 98 -14.69 9.88 10.60
CA ALA A 98 -16.01 9.59 10.04
C ALA A 98 -16.28 10.39 8.75
N GLU A 99 -15.95 11.69 8.73
CA GLU A 99 -16.10 12.54 7.55
C GLU A 99 -15.16 12.11 6.42
N SER A 100 -13.91 11.77 6.74
CA SER A 100 -12.92 11.33 5.78
C SER A 100 -13.32 10.00 5.10
N LEU A 101 -13.77 9.02 5.89
CA LEU A 101 -14.30 7.74 5.39
C LEU A 101 -15.57 7.95 4.55
N GLY A 102 -16.49 8.79 5.03
CA GLY A 102 -17.70 9.13 4.29
C GLY A 102 -17.41 9.77 2.94
N LEU A 103 -16.39 10.66 2.85
CA LEU A 103 -15.95 11.25 1.60
C LEU A 103 -15.38 10.19 0.64
N ALA A 104 -14.51 9.30 1.13
CA ALA A 104 -13.91 8.21 0.32
C ALA A 104 -14.98 7.25 -0.23
N ILE A 105 -15.96 6.86 0.61
CA ILE A 105 -17.06 5.98 0.22
C ILE A 105 -17.97 6.69 -0.80
N SER A 106 -18.25 7.98 -0.61
CA SER A 106 -19.09 8.76 -1.53
C SER A 106 -18.43 8.95 -2.89
N GLU A 107 -17.12 9.22 -2.93
CA GLU A 107 -16.33 9.30 -4.17
C GLU A 107 -16.35 7.97 -4.92
N ARG A 108 -16.10 6.85 -4.23
CA ARG A 108 -16.20 5.51 -4.81
C ARG A 108 -17.58 5.25 -5.44
N ASN A 109 -18.65 5.73 -4.82
CA ASN A 109 -20.03 5.56 -5.29
C ASN A 109 -20.43 6.58 -6.37
N GLY A 110 -19.51 7.46 -6.80
CA GLY A 110 -19.77 8.51 -7.79
C GLY A 110 -20.63 9.67 -7.28
N SER A 111 -20.73 9.85 -5.96
CA SER A 111 -21.57 10.86 -5.28
C SER A 111 -20.75 11.94 -4.59
N GLY A 112 -19.45 12.09 -4.89
CA GLY A 112 -18.50 12.92 -4.16
C GLY A 112 -18.94 14.37 -3.90
N ALA A 113 -19.68 14.99 -4.82
CA ALA A 113 -20.17 16.37 -4.65
C ALA A 113 -21.33 16.51 -3.66
N ASP A 114 -22.05 15.42 -3.34
CA ASP A 114 -23.25 15.42 -2.50
C ASP A 114 -23.00 14.90 -1.07
N PHE A 115 -21.75 14.85 -0.65
CA PHE A 115 -21.35 14.27 0.63
C PHE A 115 -22.15 14.80 1.83
N TRP A 116 -22.34 16.13 1.91
CA TRP A 116 -23.08 16.76 3.02
C TRP A 116 -24.58 16.41 3.06
N ARG A 117 -25.18 16.05 1.93
CA ARG A 117 -26.56 15.55 1.86
C ARG A 117 -26.64 14.06 2.15
N VAL A 118 -25.53 13.33 2.04
CA VAL A 118 -25.44 11.87 2.08
C VAL A 118 -25.20 11.34 3.50
N ALA A 119 -24.47 12.07 4.35
CA ALA A 119 -24.08 11.60 5.69
C ALA A 119 -25.29 11.31 6.61
N GLY A 120 -26.42 12.00 6.47
CA GLY A 120 -27.62 11.75 7.27
C GLY A 120 -28.73 10.91 6.59
N GLY A 121 -28.57 10.56 5.30
CA GLY A 121 -29.65 10.00 4.49
C GLY A 121 -29.41 8.60 3.90
N ARG A 122 -28.26 7.97 4.15
CA ARG A 122 -27.94 6.64 3.60
C ARG A 122 -27.42 5.68 4.69
N PRO A 123 -28.32 4.89 5.31
CA PRO A 123 -27.94 3.95 6.39
C PRO A 123 -26.78 3.01 6.03
N ALA A 124 -26.68 2.59 4.76
CA ALA A 124 -25.62 1.71 4.29
C ALA A 124 -24.21 2.36 4.33
N ILE A 125 -24.11 3.68 4.08
CA ILE A 125 -22.84 4.39 4.18
C ILE A 125 -22.43 4.55 5.65
N VAL A 126 -23.38 4.88 6.52
CA VAL A 126 -23.13 4.99 7.97
C VAL A 126 -22.65 3.66 8.52
N ALA A 127 -23.32 2.55 8.19
CA ALA A 127 -22.92 1.22 8.63
C ALA A 127 -21.52 0.82 8.12
N GLU A 128 -21.15 1.20 6.88
CA GLU A 128 -19.80 0.93 6.36
C GLU A 128 -18.73 1.80 7.06
N ILE A 129 -19.04 3.06 7.41
CA ILE A 129 -18.15 3.91 8.21
C ILE A 129 -17.93 3.30 9.59
N GLU A 130 -19.00 2.91 10.29
CA GLU A 130 -18.94 2.26 11.61
C GLU A 130 -18.12 0.97 11.55
N GLU A 131 -18.34 0.13 10.54
CA GLU A 131 -17.56 -1.10 10.35
C GLU A 131 -16.06 -0.80 10.19
N LEU A 132 -15.69 0.19 9.38
CA LEU A 132 -14.30 0.56 9.16
C LEU A 132 -13.69 1.18 10.44
N LEU A 133 -14.39 2.06 11.13
CA LEU A 133 -13.91 2.62 12.39
C LEU A 133 -13.65 1.52 13.43
N THR A 134 -14.58 0.58 13.59
CA THR A 134 -14.43 -0.55 14.51
C THR A 134 -13.26 -1.45 14.11
N ARG A 135 -13.14 -1.79 12.83
CA ARG A 135 -12.06 -2.64 12.32
C ARG A 135 -10.68 -2.07 12.61
N PHE A 136 -10.53 -0.75 12.58
CA PHE A 136 -9.26 -0.07 12.79
C PHE A 136 -9.12 0.58 14.17
N GLY A 137 -10.04 0.33 15.10
CA GLY A 137 -10.02 0.84 16.48
C GLY A 137 -10.02 2.37 16.54
N LEU A 138 -10.86 3.01 15.71
CA LEU A 138 -10.98 4.46 15.59
C LEU A 138 -12.32 5.00 16.10
N GLU A 139 -13.12 4.17 16.82
CA GLU A 139 -14.45 4.55 17.30
C GLU A 139 -14.40 5.70 18.30
N ALA A 140 -13.38 5.70 19.15
CA ALA A 140 -13.22 6.75 20.17
C ALA A 140 -12.84 8.11 19.57
N GLU A 141 -12.26 8.10 18.36
CA GLU A 141 -11.76 9.27 17.66
C GLU A 141 -12.68 9.74 16.53
N LEU A 142 -13.85 9.12 16.34
CA LEU A 142 -14.73 9.31 15.18
C LEU A 142 -15.07 10.78 14.88
N ASP A 143 -15.20 11.62 15.93
CA ASP A 143 -15.57 13.04 15.87
C ASP A 143 -14.38 13.97 16.12
N GLN A 144 -13.17 13.46 16.30
CA GLN A 144 -11.98 14.31 16.50
C GLN A 144 -11.38 14.72 15.16
N PRO A 145 -10.99 16.00 14.95
CA PRO A 145 -10.23 16.38 13.76
C PRO A 145 -8.94 15.57 13.63
N THR A 146 -8.65 15.09 12.42
CA THR A 146 -7.51 14.22 12.11
C THR A 146 -6.16 14.73 12.63
N ARG A 147 -5.95 16.07 12.62
CA ARG A 147 -4.72 16.70 13.18
C ARG A 147 -4.51 16.48 14.68
N LYS A 148 -5.56 16.09 15.43
CA LYS A 148 -5.49 15.81 16.88
C LYS A 148 -5.25 14.35 17.21
N LEU A 149 -5.33 13.47 16.22
CA LEU A 149 -5.10 12.05 16.43
C LEU A 149 -3.62 11.77 16.74
N ALA A 150 -3.35 10.78 17.58
CA ALA A 150 -2.03 10.19 17.72
C ALA A 150 -1.51 9.68 16.37
N TYR A 151 -0.19 9.66 16.20
CA TYR A 151 0.41 9.33 14.91
C TYR A 151 0.00 7.95 14.39
N GLY A 152 0.00 6.92 15.24
CA GLY A 152 -0.47 5.58 14.88
C GLY A 152 -1.94 5.56 14.47
N LYS A 153 -2.81 6.34 15.13
CA LYS A 153 -4.22 6.47 14.74
C LYS A 153 -4.38 7.13 13.35
N GLN A 154 -3.51 8.09 13.01
CA GLN A 154 -3.50 8.66 11.66
C GLN A 154 -3.09 7.60 10.62
N ARG A 155 -2.12 6.73 10.93
CA ARG A 155 -1.73 5.61 10.06
C ARG A 155 -2.85 4.59 9.88
N LEU A 156 -3.56 4.26 10.95
CA LEU A 156 -4.74 3.38 10.87
C LEU A 156 -5.85 4.00 10.00
N LEU A 157 -6.07 5.30 10.11
CA LEU A 157 -7.04 6.02 9.26
C LEU A 157 -6.63 5.98 7.78
N GLU A 158 -5.34 6.13 7.45
CA GLU A 158 -4.85 5.99 6.06
C GLU A 158 -5.16 4.62 5.47
N ILE A 159 -4.92 3.55 6.24
CA ILE A 159 -5.22 2.18 5.81
C ILE A 159 -6.73 2.00 5.64
N ALA A 160 -7.54 2.52 6.58
CA ALA A 160 -9.00 2.48 6.52
C ALA A 160 -9.53 3.22 5.26
N LEU A 161 -9.00 4.40 4.94
CA LEU A 161 -9.35 5.17 3.74
C LEU A 161 -9.01 4.42 2.46
N ALA A 162 -7.84 3.79 2.39
CA ALA A 162 -7.46 2.98 1.26
C ALA A 162 -8.40 1.77 1.10
N LEU A 163 -8.81 1.13 2.20
CA LEU A 163 -9.76 0.01 2.20
C LEU A 163 -11.19 0.46 1.84
N ALA A 164 -11.60 1.67 2.24
CA ALA A 164 -12.90 2.26 1.90
C ALA A 164 -13.15 2.36 0.39
N THR A 165 -12.08 2.38 -0.43
CA THR A 165 -12.19 2.35 -1.90
C THR A 165 -12.56 0.96 -2.44
N ARG A 166 -12.64 -0.08 -1.59
CA ARG A 166 -12.84 -1.50 -1.94
C ARG A 166 -11.84 -2.00 -2.97
N PRO A 167 -10.53 -1.92 -2.68
CA PRO A 167 -9.50 -2.29 -3.63
C PRO A 167 -9.48 -3.81 -3.89
N ARG A 168 -9.02 -4.19 -5.08
CA ARG A 168 -8.57 -5.55 -5.40
C ARG A 168 -7.10 -5.75 -5.08
N VAL A 169 -6.34 -4.66 -5.18
CA VAL A 169 -4.91 -4.60 -4.85
C VAL A 169 -4.67 -3.38 -3.97
N LEU A 170 -4.02 -3.60 -2.84
CA LEU A 170 -3.63 -2.55 -1.90
C LEU A 170 -2.11 -2.51 -1.76
N LEU A 171 -1.52 -1.35 -2.04
CA LEU A 171 -0.11 -1.09 -1.83
C LEU A 171 0.05 -0.34 -0.51
N LEU A 172 0.77 -0.92 0.43
CA LEU A 172 1.06 -0.35 1.75
C LEU A 172 2.52 0.09 1.76
N ASP A 173 2.75 1.39 1.81
CA ASP A 173 4.08 1.98 1.72
C ASP A 173 4.55 2.44 3.10
N GLU A 174 5.40 1.64 3.74
CA GLU A 174 5.95 1.85 5.08
C GLU A 174 4.88 2.22 6.13
N PRO A 175 3.84 1.38 6.32
CA PRO A 175 2.73 1.71 7.22
C PRO A 175 3.14 1.86 8.69
N ALA A 176 4.24 1.25 9.12
CA ALA A 176 4.77 1.35 10.47
C ALA A 176 5.85 2.42 10.64
N ALA A 177 6.25 3.13 9.56
CA ALA A 177 7.31 4.13 9.63
C ALA A 177 6.93 5.30 10.55
N GLY A 178 7.81 5.61 11.51
CA GLY A 178 7.63 6.68 12.48
C GLY A 178 6.58 6.41 13.56
N VAL A 179 5.95 5.23 13.57
CA VAL A 179 5.00 4.83 14.61
C VAL A 179 5.78 4.41 15.86
N PRO A 180 5.46 4.95 17.06
CA PRO A 180 6.03 4.51 18.31
C PRO A 180 5.85 3.00 18.51
N GLU A 181 6.81 2.34 19.16
CA GLU A 181 6.81 0.88 19.33
C GLU A 181 5.54 0.38 20.03
N GLU A 182 5.02 1.15 20.98
CA GLU A 182 3.79 0.86 21.72
C GLU A 182 2.54 0.80 20.81
N GLU A 183 2.52 1.61 19.73
CA GLU A 183 1.41 1.68 18.77
C GLU A 183 1.59 0.73 17.57
N ARG A 184 2.77 0.10 17.40
CA ARG A 184 3.05 -0.82 16.27
C ARG A 184 2.17 -2.05 16.28
N GLN A 185 1.80 -2.54 17.46
CA GLN A 185 0.92 -3.71 17.60
C GLN A 185 -0.46 -3.45 17.00
N ASP A 186 -0.98 -2.23 17.10
CA ASP A 186 -2.25 -1.85 16.49
C ASP A 186 -2.16 -1.88 14.95
N ILE A 187 -1.02 -1.43 14.39
CA ILE A 187 -0.77 -1.52 12.94
C ILE A 187 -0.71 -2.98 12.48
N LEU A 188 0.02 -3.84 13.21
CA LEU A 188 0.10 -5.27 12.92
C LEU A 188 -1.29 -5.94 12.97
N ALA A 189 -2.08 -5.64 14.00
CA ALA A 189 -3.43 -6.14 14.13
C ALA A 189 -4.33 -5.67 12.97
N ALA A 190 -4.21 -4.39 12.59
CA ALA A 190 -4.94 -3.83 11.45
C ALA A 190 -4.57 -4.51 10.12
N LEU A 191 -3.27 -4.77 9.89
CA LEU A 191 -2.81 -5.49 8.69
C LEU A 191 -3.31 -6.93 8.66
N ALA A 192 -3.33 -7.61 9.80
CA ALA A 192 -3.86 -8.97 9.92
C ALA A 192 -5.38 -9.04 9.67
N ALA A 193 -6.12 -7.97 10.03
CA ALA A 193 -7.57 -7.87 9.85
C ALA A 193 -7.98 -7.46 8.42
N LEU A 194 -7.04 -7.23 7.50
CA LEU A 194 -7.36 -6.90 6.12
C LEU A 194 -8.04 -8.08 5.40
N PRO A 195 -9.04 -7.83 4.52
CA PRO A 195 -9.79 -8.89 3.85
C PRO A 195 -8.89 -9.84 3.05
N ALA A 196 -9.16 -11.14 3.15
CA ALA A 196 -8.33 -12.18 2.53
C ALA A 196 -8.37 -12.17 0.99
N ASP A 197 -9.40 -11.59 0.39
CA ASP A 197 -9.57 -11.47 -1.06
C ASP A 197 -8.82 -10.28 -1.67
N VAL A 198 -8.35 -9.33 -0.84
CA VAL A 198 -7.53 -8.20 -1.29
C VAL A 198 -6.08 -8.64 -1.39
N ALA A 199 -5.49 -8.52 -2.58
CA ALA A 199 -4.06 -8.74 -2.76
C ALA A 199 -3.27 -7.55 -2.18
N ILE A 200 -2.24 -7.81 -1.37
CA ILE A 200 -1.48 -6.76 -0.70
C ILE A 200 0.00 -6.85 -1.08
N LEU A 201 0.56 -5.70 -1.46
CA LEU A 201 2.00 -5.50 -1.53
C LEU A 201 2.42 -4.54 -0.42
N LEU A 202 3.12 -5.08 0.56
CA LEU A 202 3.70 -4.35 1.67
C LEU A 202 5.12 -3.92 1.31
N ILE A 203 5.43 -2.65 1.43
CA ILE A 203 6.79 -2.13 1.33
C ILE A 203 7.21 -1.76 2.74
N GLU A 204 8.23 -2.41 3.22
CA GLU A 204 8.74 -2.20 4.59
C GLU A 204 10.24 -2.50 4.67
N HIS A 205 10.85 -1.95 5.71
CA HIS A 205 12.24 -2.22 6.11
C HIS A 205 12.32 -2.89 7.48
N ASP A 206 11.21 -2.93 8.24
CA ASP A 206 11.07 -3.68 9.48
C ASP A 206 10.88 -5.18 9.14
N MET A 207 11.95 -5.96 9.35
CA MET A 207 11.95 -7.38 8.97
C MET A 207 11.00 -8.21 9.81
N ASP A 208 10.77 -7.86 11.07
CA ASP A 208 9.82 -8.58 11.93
C ASP A 208 8.40 -8.42 11.40
N LEU A 209 8.03 -7.21 10.99
CA LEU A 209 6.75 -6.97 10.34
C LEU A 209 6.64 -7.73 9.01
N VAL A 210 7.68 -7.68 8.18
CA VAL A 210 7.71 -8.36 6.87
C VAL A 210 7.53 -9.86 7.03
N PHE A 211 8.30 -10.51 7.93
CA PHE A 211 8.25 -11.96 8.13
C PHE A 211 6.93 -12.42 8.76
N ASN A 212 6.32 -11.63 9.61
CA ASN A 212 5.02 -11.96 10.21
C ASN A 212 3.85 -11.75 9.24
N PHE A 213 3.98 -10.84 8.28
CA PHE A 213 2.90 -10.49 7.36
C PHE A 213 2.93 -11.26 6.04
N ALA A 214 4.11 -11.39 5.41
CA ALA A 214 4.21 -11.82 4.03
C ALA A 214 4.31 -13.35 3.89
N SER A 215 3.58 -13.90 2.92
CA SER A 215 3.77 -15.28 2.46
C SER A 215 4.83 -15.38 1.33
N ARG A 216 5.19 -14.25 0.74
CA ARG A 216 6.21 -14.13 -0.32
C ARG A 216 6.92 -12.78 -0.20
N ILE A 217 8.23 -12.77 -0.37
CA ILE A 217 9.06 -11.58 -0.28
C ILE A 217 9.83 -11.41 -1.58
N SER A 218 9.78 -10.23 -2.18
CA SER A 218 10.60 -9.81 -3.31
C SER A 218 11.69 -8.86 -2.81
N VAL A 219 12.93 -9.10 -3.16
CA VAL A 219 14.09 -8.29 -2.76
C VAL A 219 14.56 -7.45 -3.94
N LEU A 220 14.46 -6.13 -3.82
CA LEU A 220 14.91 -5.18 -4.84
C LEU A 220 16.28 -4.60 -4.46
N VAL A 221 17.22 -4.63 -5.40
CA VAL A 221 18.57 -4.06 -5.23
C VAL A 221 18.98 -3.35 -6.51
N ALA A 222 19.44 -2.11 -6.40
CA ALA A 222 19.89 -1.31 -7.54
C ALA A 222 18.92 -1.32 -8.74
N GLY A 223 17.63 -1.24 -8.46
CA GLY A 223 16.57 -1.20 -9.50
C GLY A 223 16.21 -2.56 -10.09
N ARG A 224 16.76 -3.68 -9.62
CA ARG A 224 16.49 -5.05 -10.12
C ARG A 224 15.99 -5.96 -9.02
N LEU A 225 15.17 -6.95 -9.37
CA LEU A 225 14.85 -8.03 -8.44
C LEU A 225 16.07 -8.94 -8.28
N LEU A 226 16.60 -8.99 -7.05
CA LEU A 226 17.69 -9.88 -6.68
C LEU A 226 17.20 -11.33 -6.53
N THR A 227 16.11 -11.50 -5.81
CA THR A 227 15.49 -12.80 -5.52
C THR A 227 14.04 -12.62 -5.08
N GLU A 228 13.28 -13.71 -5.10
CA GLU A 228 11.91 -13.76 -4.62
C GLU A 228 11.63 -15.17 -4.07
N GLY A 229 11.02 -15.25 -2.88
CA GLY A 229 10.78 -16.53 -2.21
C GLY A 229 9.91 -16.40 -0.98
N ALA A 230 9.71 -17.53 -0.29
CA ALA A 230 9.08 -17.57 1.03
C ALA A 230 9.97 -16.86 2.07
N PRO A 231 9.40 -16.39 3.21
CA PRO A 231 10.18 -15.71 4.24
C PRO A 231 11.43 -16.48 4.68
N GLU A 232 11.32 -17.78 4.89
CA GLU A 232 12.42 -18.64 5.33
C GLU A 232 13.53 -18.75 4.26
N GLU A 233 13.15 -18.78 2.97
CA GLU A 233 14.11 -18.83 1.85
C GLU A 233 14.88 -17.52 1.76
N ILE A 234 14.19 -16.37 1.93
CA ILE A 234 14.81 -15.06 1.91
C ILE A 234 15.73 -14.84 3.10
N ALA A 235 15.33 -15.29 4.29
CA ALA A 235 16.15 -15.21 5.50
C ALA A 235 17.45 -16.05 5.39
N ALA A 236 17.44 -17.13 4.63
CA ALA A 236 18.57 -18.03 4.39
C ALA A 236 19.46 -17.57 3.22
N ASP A 237 19.00 -16.68 2.34
CA ASP A 237 19.75 -16.27 1.14
C ASP A 237 20.94 -15.37 1.52
N GLU A 238 22.17 -15.87 1.29
CA GLU A 238 23.43 -15.17 1.59
C GLU A 238 23.55 -13.83 0.82
N ARG A 239 22.99 -13.74 -0.39
CA ARG A 239 23.01 -12.51 -1.20
C ARG A 239 22.16 -11.43 -0.54
N VAL A 240 21.02 -11.81 0.04
CA VAL A 240 20.16 -10.89 0.80
C VAL A 240 20.85 -10.42 2.05
N ARG A 241 21.46 -11.35 2.82
CA ARG A 241 22.23 -11.00 4.02
C ARG A 241 23.38 -10.05 3.70
N ALA A 242 24.12 -10.28 2.61
CA ALA A 242 25.22 -9.42 2.20
C ALA A 242 24.78 -7.97 1.88
N VAL A 243 23.60 -7.80 1.30
CA VAL A 243 23.03 -6.48 0.99
C VAL A 243 22.74 -5.70 2.28
N TYR A 244 22.15 -6.33 3.30
CA TYR A 244 21.79 -5.66 4.55
C TYR A 244 22.99 -5.49 5.50
N LEU A 245 23.91 -6.45 5.58
CA LEU A 245 25.14 -6.34 6.38
C LEU A 245 26.12 -5.29 5.82
N GLY A 246 26.05 -5.02 4.50
CA GLY A 246 26.86 -3.98 3.87
C GLY A 246 26.42 -2.55 4.20
N GLU A 247 25.16 -2.34 4.61
CA GLU A 247 24.66 -1.02 5.05
C GLU A 247 25.17 -0.65 6.45
N ASP A 248 25.27 -1.62 7.37
CA ASP A 248 25.76 -1.39 8.74
C ASP A 248 27.26 -1.01 8.79
N ALA A 249 28.02 -1.23 7.71
CA ALA A 249 29.43 -0.88 7.62
C ALA A 249 29.70 0.57 7.14
N HIS A 250 28.66 1.34 6.80
CA HIS A 250 28.76 2.69 6.21
C HIS A 250 27.89 3.73 6.94
N GLY A 251 27.36 3.40 8.13
CA GLY A 251 26.59 4.29 9.00
C GLY A 251 27.46 5.00 10.07
#